data_3d554580e83170274162ed8985b7888a
#
_entry.id   3d554580e83170274162ed8985b7888a
#
_cell.length_a   1.000
_cell.length_b   1.000
_cell.length_c   1.000
_cell.angle_alpha   90.00
_cell.angle_beta   90.00
_cell.angle_gamma   90.00
#
_symmetry.space_group_name_H-M   'P 1'
#
loop_
_entity.id
_entity.type
_entity.pdbx_description
1 polymer ?
#
loop_
_entity_poly.entity_id
_entity_poly.type
_entity_poly.pdbx_seq_one_letter_code
_entity_poly.pdbx_strand_id
1 'polypeptide(L)'
;MSDQLAIRKASQEDAGAITALINLAFAKVEQFFVDGDRISEAEVIASMQTGVFLVAERDGELEGCVYVEPQGQRAYFGLLSVNPHIQQRGAGSLLMDAAEEHGRKLGCAFMDIKIVNLRSELPDFYRKRGYVETGTSSFPPEVETKLPCHFIDMSKRLF
;
A
#
# COMPACT_ATOMS: atom_id res chain seq x y z
N MET A 1 -11.05 -26.69 -5.91
CA MET A 1 -10.94 -25.31 -5.40
C MET A 1 -9.54 -25.07 -4.86
N SER A 2 -8.98 -23.95 -5.24
CA SER A 2 -7.63 -23.60 -4.80
C SER A 2 -7.69 -22.80 -3.51
N ASP A 3 -7.01 -23.29 -2.47
CA ASP A 3 -6.82 -22.55 -1.23
C ASP A 3 -5.65 -21.58 -1.34
N GLN A 4 -5.05 -21.46 -2.51
CA GLN A 4 -3.89 -20.64 -2.71
C GLN A 4 -4.26 -19.19 -2.96
N LEU A 5 -3.46 -18.31 -2.36
CA LEU A 5 -3.54 -16.88 -2.59
C LEU A 5 -2.87 -16.56 -3.92
N ALA A 6 -3.60 -15.89 -4.81
CA ALA A 6 -3.09 -15.51 -6.13
C ALA A 6 -2.93 -14.00 -6.20
N ILE A 7 -1.80 -13.55 -6.74
CA ILE A 7 -1.53 -12.14 -6.97
C ILE A 7 -1.78 -11.82 -8.43
N ARG A 8 -2.55 -10.78 -8.71
CA ARG A 8 -2.79 -10.31 -10.07
C ARG A 8 -2.90 -8.79 -10.13
N LYS A 9 -2.77 -8.24 -11.32
CA LYS A 9 -3.04 -6.83 -11.56
C LYS A 9 -4.56 -6.61 -11.55
N ALA A 10 -4.99 -5.55 -10.86
CA ALA A 10 -6.40 -5.19 -10.82
C ALA A 10 -6.83 -4.49 -12.10
N SER A 11 -8.12 -4.63 -12.42
CA SER A 11 -8.77 -3.85 -13.48
C SER A 11 -9.72 -2.85 -12.84
N GLN A 12 -10.32 -1.97 -13.65
CA GLN A 12 -11.26 -0.97 -13.16
C GLN A 12 -12.46 -1.61 -12.47
N GLU A 13 -12.84 -2.82 -12.87
CA GLU A 13 -13.94 -3.56 -12.25
C GLU A 13 -13.67 -3.89 -10.77
N ASP A 14 -12.41 -3.93 -10.37
CA ASP A 14 -12.01 -4.20 -8.98
C ASP A 14 -12.08 -2.96 -8.09
N ALA A 15 -12.30 -1.77 -8.66
CA ALA A 15 -12.17 -0.50 -7.92
C ALA A 15 -13.05 -0.43 -6.68
N GLY A 16 -14.30 -0.89 -6.76
CA GLY A 16 -15.19 -0.89 -5.60
C GLY A 16 -14.71 -1.79 -4.47
N ALA A 17 -14.26 -2.99 -4.80
CA ALA A 17 -13.73 -3.93 -3.80
C ALA A 17 -12.43 -3.42 -3.20
N ILE A 18 -11.54 -2.82 -4.00
CA ILE A 18 -10.29 -2.22 -3.52
C ILE A 18 -10.59 -1.07 -2.56
N THR A 19 -11.53 -0.20 -2.91
CA THR A 19 -11.92 0.94 -2.08
C THR A 19 -12.40 0.47 -0.71
N ALA A 20 -13.31 -0.50 -0.70
CA ALA A 20 -13.85 -1.06 0.54
C ALA A 20 -12.74 -1.69 1.40
N LEU A 21 -11.84 -2.43 0.78
CA LEU A 21 -10.74 -3.08 1.46
C LEU A 21 -9.77 -2.07 2.10
N ILE A 22 -9.38 -1.04 1.35
CA ILE A 22 -8.47 0.00 1.86
C ILE A 22 -9.11 0.70 3.06
N ASN A 23 -10.35 1.14 2.91
CA ASN A 23 -11.03 1.87 3.98
C ASN A 23 -11.22 1.02 5.23
N LEU A 24 -11.54 -0.26 5.06
CA LEU A 24 -11.67 -1.18 6.18
C LEU A 24 -10.34 -1.36 6.93
N ALA A 25 -9.25 -1.57 6.18
CA ALA A 25 -7.94 -1.80 6.77
C ALA A 25 -7.41 -0.54 7.48
N PHE A 26 -7.54 0.63 6.85
CA PHE A 26 -7.04 1.87 7.43
C PHE A 26 -7.88 2.38 8.59
N ALA A 27 -9.20 2.18 8.57
CA ALA A 27 -10.06 2.56 9.68
C ALA A 27 -9.60 1.91 10.98
N LYS A 28 -9.20 0.65 10.93
CA LYS A 28 -8.76 -0.09 12.11
C LYS A 28 -7.50 0.51 12.76
N VAL A 29 -6.57 1.04 11.96
CA VAL A 29 -5.24 1.45 12.44
C VAL A 29 -5.03 2.95 12.45
N GLU A 30 -5.84 3.74 11.76
CA GLU A 30 -5.63 5.18 11.61
C GLU A 30 -6.75 6.05 12.15
N GLN A 31 -7.87 5.48 12.60
CA GLN A 31 -8.99 6.31 13.06
C GLN A 31 -8.68 7.10 14.34
N PHE A 32 -7.58 6.81 15.04
CA PHE A 32 -7.19 7.61 16.19
C PHE A 32 -6.63 9.00 15.81
N PHE A 33 -6.25 9.21 14.55
CA PHE A 33 -5.72 10.50 14.10
C PHE A 33 -6.33 11.02 12.78
N VAL A 34 -7.07 10.20 12.05
CA VAL A 34 -7.76 10.62 10.81
C VAL A 34 -9.23 10.19 10.88
N ASP A 35 -10.12 11.12 10.56
CA ASP A 35 -11.56 10.85 10.44
C ASP A 35 -11.92 10.57 8.98
N GLY A 36 -12.95 9.73 8.79
CA GLY A 36 -13.53 9.45 7.49
C GLY A 36 -12.76 8.39 6.71
N ASP A 37 -13.19 8.20 5.48
CA ASP A 37 -12.60 7.20 4.59
C ASP A 37 -11.22 7.62 4.12
N ARG A 38 -10.33 6.64 3.98
CA ARG A 38 -8.98 6.86 3.49
C ARG A 38 -8.97 7.24 2.01
N ILE A 39 -9.88 6.67 1.23
CA ILE A 39 -9.89 6.86 -0.22
C ILE A 39 -11.31 6.67 -0.76
N SER A 40 -11.62 7.29 -1.90
CA SER A 40 -12.86 7.09 -2.64
C SER A 40 -12.65 6.18 -3.83
N GLU A 41 -13.72 5.61 -4.36
CA GLU A 41 -13.65 4.79 -5.57
C GLU A 41 -13.13 5.60 -6.77
N ALA A 42 -13.55 6.87 -6.87
CA ALA A 42 -13.06 7.75 -7.93
C ALA A 42 -11.55 7.95 -7.84
N GLU A 43 -11.01 8.07 -6.63
CA GLU A 43 -9.56 8.20 -6.43
C GLU A 43 -8.81 6.91 -6.79
N VAL A 44 -9.39 5.76 -6.49
CA VAL A 44 -8.82 4.46 -6.90
C VAL A 44 -8.73 4.38 -8.43
N ILE A 45 -9.83 4.72 -9.11
CA ILE A 45 -9.86 4.71 -10.58
C ILE A 45 -8.84 5.70 -11.16
N ALA A 46 -8.76 6.91 -10.60
CA ALA A 46 -7.80 7.92 -11.03
C ALA A 46 -6.35 7.42 -10.86
N SER A 47 -6.06 6.73 -9.77
CA SER A 47 -4.72 6.19 -9.50
C SER A 47 -4.31 5.14 -10.54
N MET A 48 -5.28 4.45 -11.15
CA MET A 48 -4.99 3.49 -12.21
C MET A 48 -4.46 4.11 -13.48
N GLN A 49 -4.55 5.45 -13.62
CA GLN A 49 -3.97 6.18 -14.76
C GLN A 49 -2.46 6.39 -14.61
N THR A 50 -1.95 6.42 -13.38
CA THR A 50 -0.55 6.70 -13.09
C THR A 50 0.22 5.48 -12.58
N GLY A 51 -0.48 4.46 -12.13
CA GLY A 51 0.13 3.26 -11.60
C GLY A 51 -0.80 2.06 -11.70
N VAL A 52 -0.50 1.03 -10.93
CA VAL A 52 -1.30 -0.20 -10.92
C VAL A 52 -1.63 -0.59 -9.49
N PHE A 53 -2.79 -1.21 -9.31
CA PHE A 53 -3.08 -1.94 -8.09
C PHE A 53 -2.79 -3.42 -8.34
N LEU A 54 -2.06 -4.03 -7.41
CA LEU A 54 -1.89 -5.48 -7.35
C LEU A 54 -2.80 -5.97 -6.25
N VAL A 55 -3.52 -7.04 -6.52
CA VAL A 55 -4.47 -7.60 -5.56
C VAL A 55 -4.10 -9.04 -5.24
N ALA A 56 -4.36 -9.43 -4.00
CA ALA A 56 -4.24 -10.81 -3.54
C ALA A 56 -5.64 -11.35 -3.39
N GLU A 57 -5.97 -12.40 -4.11
CA GLU A 57 -7.30 -13.00 -4.03
C GLU A 57 -7.23 -14.49 -3.77
N ARG A 58 -8.27 -14.99 -3.13
CA ARG A 58 -8.48 -16.39 -2.81
C ARG A 58 -9.94 -16.70 -3.07
N ASP A 59 -10.19 -17.68 -3.93
CA ASP A 59 -11.57 -18.08 -4.29
C ASP A 59 -12.43 -16.91 -4.76
N GLY A 60 -11.84 -15.98 -5.53
CA GLY A 60 -12.53 -14.83 -6.10
C GLY A 60 -12.72 -13.64 -5.16
N GLU A 61 -12.28 -13.74 -3.91
CA GLU A 61 -12.37 -12.64 -2.95
C GLU A 61 -11.03 -11.99 -2.69
N LEU A 62 -11.01 -10.66 -2.58
CA LEU A 62 -9.80 -9.91 -2.31
C LEU A 62 -9.44 -10.00 -0.82
N GLU A 63 -8.21 -10.45 -0.53
CA GLU A 63 -7.65 -10.47 0.82
C GLU A 63 -6.72 -9.29 1.07
N GLY A 64 -6.19 -8.69 0.01
CA GLY A 64 -5.30 -7.56 0.14
C GLY A 64 -5.06 -6.85 -1.17
N CYS A 65 -4.43 -5.68 -1.09
CA CYS A 65 -4.02 -4.92 -2.27
C CYS A 65 -2.81 -4.03 -1.95
N VAL A 66 -2.16 -3.56 -3.00
CA VAL A 66 -1.08 -2.57 -2.91
C VAL A 66 -1.07 -1.76 -4.20
N TYR A 67 -0.80 -0.46 -4.08
CA TYR A 67 -0.66 0.43 -5.23
C TYR A 67 0.82 0.61 -5.55
N VAL A 68 1.20 0.52 -6.82
CA VAL A 68 2.58 0.70 -7.27
C VAL A 68 2.61 1.70 -8.42
N GLU A 69 3.52 2.67 -8.34
CA GLU A 69 3.62 3.75 -9.30
C GLU A 69 5.09 4.00 -9.67
N PRO A 70 5.41 4.08 -10.98
CA PRO A 70 6.76 4.50 -11.36
C PRO A 70 6.91 6.02 -11.20
N GLN A 71 8.06 6.45 -10.70
CA GLN A 71 8.42 7.85 -10.55
C GLN A 71 9.83 8.04 -11.09
N GLY A 72 9.94 8.10 -12.43
CA GLY A 72 11.22 8.11 -13.14
C GLY A 72 11.90 6.74 -13.02
N GLN A 73 13.12 6.74 -12.49
CA GLN A 73 13.88 5.49 -12.28
C GLN A 73 13.62 4.87 -10.90
N ARG A 74 12.69 5.44 -10.15
CA ARG A 74 12.28 4.96 -8.84
C ARG A 74 10.84 4.46 -8.94
N ALA A 75 10.47 3.57 -8.05
CA ALA A 75 9.08 3.15 -7.90
C ALA A 75 8.60 3.56 -6.51
N TYR A 76 7.32 3.71 -6.36
CA TYR A 76 6.67 3.96 -5.09
C TYR A 76 5.57 2.94 -4.90
N PHE A 77 5.44 2.38 -3.69
CA PHE A 77 4.22 1.65 -3.36
C PHE A 77 3.53 2.29 -2.16
N GLY A 78 2.22 2.21 -2.16
CA GLY A 78 1.41 2.73 -1.06
C GLY A 78 0.10 1.97 -0.95
N LEU A 79 -0.72 2.38 0.00
CA LEU A 79 -2.06 1.81 0.20
C LEU A 79 -2.04 0.28 0.41
N LEU A 80 -0.92 -0.26 0.94
CA LEU A 80 -0.84 -1.67 1.28
C LEU A 80 -1.90 -1.98 2.33
N SER A 81 -2.83 -2.84 1.97
CA SER A 81 -3.99 -3.15 2.80
C SER A 81 -4.24 -4.64 2.79
N VAL A 82 -4.48 -5.20 3.97
CA VAL A 82 -4.88 -6.60 4.13
C VAL A 82 -6.17 -6.60 4.94
N ASN A 83 -7.14 -7.42 4.54
CA ASN A 83 -8.40 -7.52 5.24
C ASN A 83 -8.11 -7.87 6.72
N PRO A 84 -8.52 -7.01 7.67
CA PRO A 84 -8.20 -7.22 9.08
C PRO A 84 -8.83 -8.48 9.68
N HIS A 85 -9.84 -9.04 9.03
CA HIS A 85 -10.47 -10.28 9.45
C HIS A 85 -9.74 -11.53 8.95
N ILE A 86 -8.76 -11.36 8.03
CA ILE A 86 -8.02 -12.46 7.39
C ILE A 86 -6.52 -12.23 7.55
N GLN A 87 -6.07 -11.80 8.71
CA GLN A 87 -4.65 -11.52 8.95
C GLN A 87 -3.84 -12.80 9.15
N GLN A 88 -2.53 -12.70 8.94
CA GLN A 88 -1.55 -13.76 9.16
C GLN A 88 -1.61 -14.92 8.16
N ARG A 89 -2.19 -14.68 6.98
CA ARG A 89 -2.22 -15.66 5.88
C ARG A 89 -1.22 -15.36 4.78
N GLY A 90 -0.31 -14.41 5.02
CA GLY A 90 0.80 -14.11 4.12
C GLY A 90 0.50 -13.12 2.99
N ALA A 91 -0.70 -12.57 2.93
CA ALA A 91 -1.08 -11.66 1.83
C ALA A 91 -0.19 -10.41 1.77
N GLY A 92 0.11 -9.79 2.93
CA GLY A 92 0.94 -8.59 2.99
C GLY A 92 2.34 -8.81 2.44
N SER A 93 2.99 -9.91 2.84
CA SER A 93 4.33 -10.27 2.36
C SER A 93 4.34 -10.54 0.86
N LEU A 94 3.36 -11.29 0.35
CA LEU A 94 3.26 -11.58 -1.07
C LEU A 94 3.02 -10.32 -1.89
N LEU A 95 2.20 -9.39 -1.38
CA LEU A 95 1.94 -8.13 -2.06
C LEU A 95 3.17 -7.24 -2.10
N MET A 96 3.96 -7.19 -1.02
CA MET A 96 5.20 -6.43 -1.01
C MET A 96 6.22 -7.01 -1.98
N ASP A 97 6.35 -8.33 -2.01
CA ASP A 97 7.24 -9.01 -2.97
C ASP A 97 6.79 -8.73 -4.40
N ALA A 98 5.50 -8.77 -4.66
CA ALA A 98 4.94 -8.47 -5.98
C ALA A 98 5.15 -7.02 -6.39
N ALA A 99 5.01 -6.08 -5.45
CA ALA A 99 5.26 -4.67 -5.71
C ALA A 99 6.73 -4.44 -6.10
N GLU A 100 7.66 -5.03 -5.37
CA GLU A 100 9.09 -4.93 -5.66
C GLU A 100 9.43 -5.54 -7.01
N GLU A 101 8.87 -6.71 -7.31
CA GLU A 101 9.07 -7.36 -8.61
C GLU A 101 8.52 -6.52 -9.75
N HIS A 102 7.37 -5.90 -9.55
CA HIS A 102 6.80 -4.99 -10.55
C HIS A 102 7.73 -3.80 -10.80
N GLY A 103 8.30 -3.23 -9.75
CA GLY A 103 9.29 -2.15 -9.87
C GLY A 103 10.52 -2.59 -10.66
N ARG A 104 11.03 -3.79 -10.40
CA ARG A 104 12.16 -4.35 -11.14
C ARG A 104 11.84 -4.52 -12.63
N LYS A 105 10.65 -5.02 -12.95
CA LYS A 105 10.20 -5.20 -14.34
C LYS A 105 10.10 -3.88 -15.09
N LEU A 106 9.80 -2.79 -14.38
CA LEU A 106 9.77 -1.46 -14.95
C LEU A 106 11.17 -0.82 -15.08
N GLY A 107 12.21 -1.50 -14.62
CA GLY A 107 13.57 -0.98 -14.64
C GLY A 107 13.89 0.00 -13.53
N CYS A 108 13.07 0.08 -12.50
CA CYS A 108 13.29 0.98 -11.38
C CYS A 108 14.37 0.44 -10.46
N ALA A 109 15.27 1.32 -10.02
CA ALA A 109 16.41 0.94 -9.18
C ALA A 109 16.04 0.89 -7.68
N PHE A 110 15.01 1.62 -7.29
CA PHE A 110 14.62 1.77 -5.88
C PHE A 110 13.12 1.66 -5.73
N MET A 111 12.70 1.15 -4.57
CA MET A 111 11.31 1.22 -4.12
C MET A 111 11.23 2.19 -2.95
N ASP A 112 10.38 3.20 -3.08
CA ASP A 112 10.16 4.22 -2.05
C ASP A 112 8.82 4.01 -1.37
N ILE A 113 8.77 4.28 -0.08
CA ILE A 113 7.54 4.22 0.71
C ILE A 113 7.46 5.43 1.64
N LYS A 114 6.24 5.75 2.08
CA LYS A 114 5.97 6.80 3.05
C LYS A 114 5.18 6.21 4.21
N ILE A 115 5.64 6.45 5.43
CA ILE A 115 5.01 5.91 6.63
C ILE A 115 4.59 7.08 7.50
N VAL A 116 3.33 7.08 7.97
CA VAL A 116 2.89 8.07 8.95
C VAL A 116 3.64 7.83 10.26
N ASN A 117 4.25 8.89 10.80
CA ASN A 117 5.08 8.78 12.02
C ASN A 117 4.31 8.23 13.22
N LEU A 118 2.99 8.43 13.25
CA LEU A 118 2.14 7.93 14.34
C LEU A 118 1.95 6.41 14.31
N ARG A 119 2.27 5.75 13.19
CA ARG A 119 2.30 4.30 13.06
C ARG A 119 3.69 3.79 13.48
N SER A 120 3.99 3.87 14.77
CA SER A 120 5.34 3.62 15.30
C SER A 120 5.84 2.18 15.13
N GLU A 121 4.96 1.22 14.83
CA GLU A 121 5.32 -0.17 14.57
C GLU A 121 5.91 -0.37 13.16
N LEU A 122 5.64 0.54 12.22
CA LEU A 122 5.98 0.33 10.81
C LEU A 122 7.47 0.48 10.47
N PRO A 123 8.23 1.44 11.05
CA PRO A 123 9.65 1.56 10.68
C PRO A 123 10.43 0.26 10.88
N ASP A 124 10.28 -0.41 12.01
CA ASP A 124 10.99 -1.66 12.27
C ASP A 124 10.51 -2.78 11.34
N PHE A 125 9.21 -2.83 11.06
CA PHE A 125 8.63 -3.79 10.13
C PHE A 125 9.30 -3.67 8.75
N TYR A 126 9.43 -2.45 8.24
CA TYR A 126 10.03 -2.24 6.91
C TYR A 126 11.55 -2.37 6.92
N ARG A 127 12.23 -1.98 8.00
CA ARG A 127 13.68 -2.21 8.12
C ARG A 127 14.03 -3.69 7.98
N LYS A 128 13.22 -4.56 8.57
CA LYS A 128 13.43 -6.02 8.48
C LYS A 128 13.28 -6.52 7.06
N ARG A 129 12.61 -5.77 6.19
CA ARG A 129 12.43 -6.12 4.79
C ARG A 129 13.44 -5.43 3.88
N GLY A 130 14.40 -4.72 4.44
CA GLY A 130 15.50 -4.10 3.71
C GLY A 130 15.31 -2.61 3.40
N TYR A 131 14.27 -1.98 3.93
CA TYR A 131 14.05 -0.55 3.76
C TYR A 131 14.87 0.24 4.77
N VAL A 132 15.39 1.40 4.35
CA VAL A 132 16.13 2.30 5.22
C VAL A 132 15.50 3.69 5.17
N GLU A 133 15.55 4.41 6.27
CA GLU A 133 15.03 5.77 6.33
C GLU A 133 15.89 6.72 5.52
N THR A 134 15.25 7.56 4.71
CA THR A 134 15.92 8.53 3.85
C THR A 134 15.60 9.97 4.22
N GLY A 135 14.53 10.22 4.97
CA GLY A 135 14.14 11.56 5.36
C GLY A 135 12.71 11.61 5.86
N THR A 136 12.16 12.81 5.85
CA THR A 136 10.76 13.05 6.24
C THR A 136 10.10 13.95 5.21
N SER A 137 8.77 13.89 5.15
CA SER A 137 7.99 14.76 4.28
C SER A 137 6.69 15.15 4.97
N SER A 138 6.07 16.24 4.48
CA SER A 138 4.86 16.77 5.10
C SER A 138 3.65 15.93 4.76
N PHE A 139 2.75 15.81 5.72
CA PHE A 139 1.44 15.21 5.48
C PHE A 139 0.62 16.18 4.59
N PRO A 140 -0.24 15.66 3.68
CA PRO A 140 -1.03 16.53 2.81
C PRO A 140 -1.87 17.53 3.62
N PRO A 141 -1.78 18.85 3.35
CA PRO A 141 -2.50 19.86 4.15
C PRO A 141 -4.02 19.77 3.99
N GLU A 142 -4.51 19.19 2.91
CA GLU A 142 -5.95 19.01 2.68
C GLU A 142 -6.55 17.88 3.53
N VAL A 143 -5.74 17.04 4.16
CA VAL A 143 -6.21 15.97 5.04
C VAL A 143 -6.22 16.49 6.47
N GLU A 144 -7.40 16.53 7.07
CA GLU A 144 -7.54 16.93 8.48
C GLU A 144 -7.12 15.77 9.39
N THR A 145 -6.29 16.09 10.37
CA THR A 145 -5.82 15.11 11.34
C THR A 145 -6.13 15.58 12.75
N LYS A 146 -6.41 14.61 13.63
CA LYS A 146 -6.67 14.89 15.05
C LYS A 146 -5.39 15.17 15.83
N LEU A 147 -4.26 14.69 15.32
CA LEU A 147 -2.94 14.84 15.92
C LEU A 147 -1.96 15.31 14.86
N PRO A 148 -0.94 16.11 15.23
CA PRO A 148 0.11 16.47 14.27
C PRO A 148 0.83 15.23 13.76
N CYS A 149 1.03 15.15 12.45
CA CYS A 149 1.73 14.02 11.85
C CYS A 149 2.52 14.44 10.62
N HIS A 150 3.48 13.59 10.27
CA HIS A 150 4.31 13.75 9.07
C HIS A 150 4.65 12.34 8.55
N PHE A 151 5.24 12.28 7.36
CA PHE A 151 5.72 11.02 6.82
C PHE A 151 7.19 10.80 7.16
N ILE A 152 7.52 9.54 7.45
CA ILE A 152 8.88 9.03 7.44
C ILE A 152 9.06 8.40 6.06
N ASP A 153 10.06 8.86 5.31
CA ASP A 153 10.35 8.33 3.98
C ASP A 153 11.36 7.20 4.10
N MET A 154 11.12 6.09 3.42
CA MET A 154 12.03 4.95 3.42
C MET A 154 12.22 4.46 2.00
N SER A 155 13.34 3.79 1.76
CA SER A 155 13.71 3.31 0.43
C SER A 155 14.44 1.99 0.51
N LYS A 156 14.25 1.16 -0.52
CA LYS A 156 14.96 -0.10 -0.69
C LYS A 156 15.52 -0.19 -2.09
N ARG A 157 16.76 -0.64 -2.19
CA ARG A 157 17.40 -0.90 -3.47
C ARG A 157 16.82 -2.19 -4.06
N LEU A 158 16.44 -2.16 -5.35
CA LEU A 158 15.79 -3.31 -6.00
C LEU A 158 16.77 -4.23 -6.72
N PHE A 159 17.99 -3.76 -6.99
CA PHE A 159 19.02 -4.55 -7.67
C PHE A 159 20.29 -4.60 -6.86
#